data_da9e94b495b929201f1a64193fbc3ae0
#
_entry.id   da9e94b495b929201f1a64193fbc3ae0
#
_cell.length_a   1.000
_cell.length_b   1.000
_cell.length_c   1.000
_cell.angle_alpha   90.00
_cell.angle_beta   90.00
_cell.angle_gamma   90.00
#
_symmetry.space_group_name_H-M   'P 1'
#
loop_
_entity.id
_entity.type
_entity.pdbx_description
1 polymer ?
#
loop_
_entity_poly.entity_id
_entity_poly.type
_entity_poly.pdbx_seq_one_letter_code
_entity_poly.pdbx_strand_id
1 'polypeptide(L)'
;MANKVDIITYEIESGDSDVLKSVENKAEINPSPETLKIIQDKFLQKSFLLKNNIPIADFVEIKNIDDVKTGLEKFGFPAMLKARRDAYDGRGNFKINSEEEIQTGYNYFKGQPLLLEKFVSFKMEVSVIASRNTKGQIKTYPLVENIHETGILRETIAPARVSENISKKAEKIAEKTMSVLKGAGIFGIEMFVTANDDVIINEIAPRVHNSGHHTLQSSETSQFEQHLRAILGLELGSTKLIHNTIMYNILGDSSFTGEYLPLNISGNGIFLKMYDKKISKPLRKLGHLNIVGENNESIDELLEKLESVKPKTIVKASD
;
A
#
# COMPACT_ATOMS: atom_id res chain seq x y z
N MET A 1 25.16 -13.30 4.76
CA MET A 1 24.26 -13.44 3.58
C MET A 1 24.83 -12.67 2.38
N ALA A 2 25.12 -11.38 2.47
CA ALA A 2 25.59 -10.55 1.34
C ALA A 2 26.77 -11.12 0.51
N ASN A 3 27.71 -11.83 1.11
CA ASN A 3 28.83 -12.48 0.38
C ASN A 3 28.42 -13.73 -0.44
N LYS A 4 27.14 -14.11 -0.46
CA LYS A 4 26.66 -15.35 -1.09
C LYS A 4 25.58 -15.11 -2.13
N VAL A 5 25.25 -13.85 -2.40
CA VAL A 5 24.19 -13.44 -3.34
C VAL A 5 24.67 -12.23 -4.14
N ASP A 6 24.15 -12.07 -5.34
CA ASP A 6 24.46 -10.94 -6.22
C ASP A 6 23.55 -9.75 -5.90
N ILE A 7 22.26 -10.01 -5.59
CA ILE A 7 21.26 -8.99 -5.32
C ILE A 7 20.53 -9.31 -4.02
N ILE A 8 20.27 -8.26 -3.23
CA ILE A 8 19.41 -8.29 -2.04
C ILE A 8 18.18 -7.45 -2.32
N THR A 9 17.01 -8.01 -2.07
CA THR A 9 15.74 -7.29 -2.01
C THR A 9 15.02 -7.58 -0.71
N TYR A 10 14.01 -6.79 -0.38
CA TYR A 10 13.25 -6.93 0.87
C TYR A 10 11.75 -6.94 0.60
N GLU A 11 11.03 -7.68 1.44
CA GLU A 11 9.57 -7.84 1.38
C GLU A 11 8.84 -6.89 2.35
N ILE A 12 9.54 -6.39 3.36
CA ILE A 12 8.99 -5.48 4.37
C ILE A 12 9.85 -4.22 4.51
N GLU A 13 9.20 -3.09 4.74
CA GLU A 13 9.86 -1.79 4.89
C GLU A 13 10.47 -1.52 6.28
N SER A 14 10.23 -2.37 7.27
CA SER A 14 10.79 -2.24 8.64
C SER A 14 12.24 -2.72 8.78
N GLY A 15 12.90 -3.07 7.66
CA GLY A 15 14.31 -3.45 7.66
C GLY A 15 15.23 -2.26 8.02
N ASP A 16 16.42 -2.54 8.55
CA ASP A 16 17.41 -1.51 8.90
C ASP A 16 18.16 -1.02 7.65
N SER A 17 17.84 0.20 7.21
CA SER A 17 18.46 0.82 6.03
C SER A 17 19.96 1.06 6.20
N ASP A 18 20.45 1.33 7.42
CA ASP A 18 21.87 1.57 7.67
C ASP A 18 22.67 0.25 7.65
N VAL A 19 22.06 -0.87 8.13
CA VAL A 19 22.62 -2.22 7.97
C VAL A 19 22.68 -2.60 6.48
N LEU A 20 21.62 -2.35 5.70
CA LEU A 20 21.65 -2.58 4.26
C LEU A 20 22.75 -1.77 3.59
N LYS A 21 22.89 -0.49 3.93
CA LYS A 21 23.95 0.38 3.41
C LYS A 21 25.35 -0.15 3.69
N SER A 22 25.56 -0.73 4.85
CA SER A 22 26.89 -1.27 5.25
C SER A 22 27.36 -2.45 4.38
N VAL A 23 26.47 -3.05 3.59
CA VAL A 23 26.78 -4.23 2.74
C VAL A 23 26.63 -3.97 1.25
N GLU A 24 26.39 -2.72 0.81
CA GLU A 24 26.26 -2.35 -0.61
C GLU A 24 27.50 -2.68 -1.46
N ASN A 25 28.69 -2.74 -0.84
CA ASN A 25 29.91 -3.13 -1.51
C ASN A 25 30.05 -4.65 -1.75
N LYS A 26 29.09 -5.45 -1.25
CA LYS A 26 29.11 -6.93 -1.32
C LYS A 26 28.00 -7.51 -2.19
N ALA A 27 26.89 -6.82 -2.30
CA ALA A 27 25.76 -7.21 -3.13
C ALA A 27 24.97 -5.95 -3.54
N GLU A 28 24.38 -5.97 -4.72
CA GLU A 28 23.46 -4.91 -5.15
C GLU A 28 22.19 -4.96 -4.30
N ILE A 29 21.68 -3.80 -3.84
CA ILE A 29 20.49 -3.73 -2.99
C ILE A 29 19.39 -2.94 -3.71
N ASN A 30 18.28 -3.60 -3.96
CA ASN A 30 17.15 -3.01 -4.69
C ASN A 30 15.80 -3.31 -4.01
N PRO A 31 14.99 -2.26 -3.73
CA PRO A 31 15.30 -0.82 -3.84
C PRO A 31 16.47 -0.40 -2.93
N SER A 32 17.12 0.74 -3.25
CA SER A 32 18.33 1.17 -2.55
C SER A 32 18.07 1.47 -1.05
N PRO A 33 19.07 1.35 -0.18
CA PRO A 33 18.95 1.73 1.23
C PRO A 33 18.52 3.17 1.45
N GLU A 34 18.94 4.10 0.58
CA GLU A 34 18.49 5.50 0.62
C GLU A 34 16.99 5.62 0.35
N THR A 35 16.49 4.88 -0.64
CA THR A 35 15.04 4.83 -0.94
C THR A 35 14.28 4.28 0.25
N LEU A 36 14.76 3.19 0.85
CA LEU A 36 14.16 2.61 2.04
C LEU A 36 14.14 3.62 3.21
N LYS A 37 15.26 4.29 3.47
CA LYS A 37 15.38 5.31 4.54
C LYS A 37 14.39 6.45 4.39
N ILE A 38 14.17 6.92 3.16
CA ILE A 38 13.16 7.96 2.87
C ILE A 38 11.76 7.43 3.16
N ILE A 39 11.45 6.22 2.72
CA ILE A 39 10.08 5.69 2.79
C ILE A 39 9.70 5.22 4.19
N GLN A 40 10.62 4.64 4.94
CA GLN A 40 10.39 4.15 6.31
C GLN A 40 9.87 5.21 7.28
N ASP A 41 10.24 6.47 7.07
CA ASP A 41 9.86 7.58 7.93
C ASP A 41 8.87 8.48 7.20
N LYS A 42 7.61 8.47 7.62
CA LYS A 42 6.53 9.24 6.99
C LYS A 42 6.84 10.74 6.88
N PHE A 43 7.57 11.30 7.83
CA PHE A 43 7.99 12.70 7.77
C PHE A 43 9.07 12.92 6.69
N LEU A 44 10.05 12.03 6.60
CA LEU A 44 11.07 12.09 5.54
C LEU A 44 10.45 11.86 4.17
N GLN A 45 9.54 10.89 4.05
CA GLN A 45 8.82 10.60 2.81
C GLN A 45 8.04 11.83 2.33
N LYS A 46 7.22 12.44 3.20
CA LYS A 46 6.44 13.63 2.86
C LYS A 46 7.33 14.84 2.54
N SER A 47 8.41 15.05 3.31
CA SER A 47 9.39 16.12 3.05
C SER A 47 10.05 15.93 1.67
N PHE A 48 10.41 14.70 1.31
CA PHE A 48 10.96 14.37 0.00
C PHE A 48 9.96 14.64 -1.13
N LEU A 49 8.71 14.20 -0.96
CA LEU A 49 7.65 14.41 -1.94
C LEU A 49 7.34 15.92 -2.14
N LEU A 50 7.23 16.66 -1.04
CA LEU A 50 7.01 18.12 -1.07
C LEU A 50 8.13 18.85 -1.83
N LYS A 51 9.40 18.52 -1.50
CA LYS A 51 10.59 19.10 -2.18
C LYS A 51 10.59 18.86 -3.68
N ASN A 52 9.99 17.78 -4.14
CA ASN A 52 9.88 17.43 -5.56
C ASN A 52 8.55 17.86 -6.20
N ASN A 53 7.76 18.72 -5.52
CA ASN A 53 6.47 19.20 -5.99
C ASN A 53 5.51 18.05 -6.39
N ILE A 54 5.44 17.01 -5.55
CA ILE A 54 4.50 15.91 -5.65
C ILE A 54 3.34 16.19 -4.70
N PRO A 55 2.08 16.07 -5.16
CA PRO A 55 0.92 16.41 -4.34
C PRO A 55 0.79 15.50 -3.12
N ILE A 56 0.73 16.07 -1.94
CA ILE A 56 0.51 15.41 -0.64
C ILE A 56 -0.35 16.32 0.25
N ALA A 57 -0.89 15.80 1.34
CA ALA A 57 -1.50 16.60 2.38
C ALA A 57 -0.46 17.46 3.12
N ASP A 58 -0.87 18.65 3.57
CA ASP A 58 -0.03 19.49 4.45
C ASP A 58 0.31 18.75 5.74
N PHE A 59 1.53 18.93 6.24
CA PHE A 59 2.01 18.26 7.45
C PHE A 59 3.01 19.10 8.22
N VAL A 60 3.21 18.76 9.49
CA VAL A 60 4.26 19.34 10.37
C VAL A 60 4.88 18.25 11.22
N GLU A 61 6.17 18.40 11.57
CA GLU A 61 6.85 17.55 12.54
C GLU A 61 6.36 17.86 13.97
N ILE A 62 6.18 16.84 14.78
CA ILE A 62 5.77 16.97 16.18
C ILE A 62 6.92 16.48 17.08
N LYS A 63 7.48 17.38 17.86
CA LYS A 63 8.54 17.12 18.86
C LYS A 63 7.98 17.10 20.27
N ASN A 64 6.93 17.85 20.52
CA ASN A 64 6.25 17.97 21.80
C ASN A 64 4.77 18.30 21.61
N ILE A 65 4.00 18.35 22.68
CA ILE A 65 2.56 18.56 22.62
C ILE A 65 2.18 19.97 22.13
N ASP A 66 3.01 20.99 22.36
CA ASP A 66 2.71 22.35 21.89
C ASP A 66 2.83 22.45 20.38
N ASP A 67 3.68 21.64 19.74
CA ASP A 67 3.71 21.51 18.28
C ASP A 67 2.39 20.98 17.72
N VAL A 68 1.71 20.07 18.47
CA VAL A 68 0.37 19.57 18.06
C VAL A 68 -0.63 20.72 18.07
N LYS A 69 -0.66 21.54 19.14
CA LYS A 69 -1.57 22.70 19.24
C LYS A 69 -1.31 23.69 18.12
N THR A 70 -0.06 24.09 17.90
CA THR A 70 0.33 24.99 16.80
C THR A 70 -0.04 24.42 15.43
N GLY A 71 0.14 23.14 15.21
CA GLY A 71 -0.26 22.47 13.97
C GLY A 71 -1.78 22.48 13.77
N LEU A 72 -2.55 22.30 14.84
CA LEU A 72 -4.01 22.35 14.81
C LEU A 72 -4.53 23.79 14.60
N GLU A 73 -3.87 24.80 15.12
CA GLU A 73 -4.17 26.22 14.78
C GLU A 73 -4.04 26.46 13.27
N LYS A 74 -3.05 25.82 12.62
CA LYS A 74 -2.81 25.94 11.19
C LYS A 74 -3.78 25.13 10.34
N PHE A 75 -4.09 23.88 10.74
CA PHE A 75 -4.84 22.93 9.91
C PHE A 75 -6.33 22.86 10.25
N GLY A 76 -6.72 23.29 11.46
CA GLY A 76 -8.06 23.09 12.00
C GLY A 76 -8.34 21.65 12.42
N PHE A 77 -9.56 21.40 12.85
CA PHE A 77 -10.07 20.07 13.17
C PHE A 77 -10.95 19.53 12.03
N PRO A 78 -10.95 18.20 11.79
CA PRO A 78 -10.05 17.24 12.38
C PRO A 78 -8.64 17.31 11.77
N ALA A 79 -7.64 16.77 12.48
CA ALA A 79 -6.32 16.51 11.95
C ALA A 79 -5.86 15.08 12.29
N MET A 80 -4.86 14.58 11.58
CA MET A 80 -4.37 13.22 11.74
C MET A 80 -2.98 13.22 12.38
N LEU A 81 -2.88 12.78 13.63
CA LEU A 81 -1.60 12.53 14.28
C LEU A 81 -1.12 11.14 13.91
N LYS A 82 0.13 11.02 13.42
CA LYS A 82 0.67 9.76 12.89
C LYS A 82 2.04 9.47 13.51
N ALA A 83 2.28 8.20 13.87
CA ALA A 83 3.63 7.72 14.13
C ALA A 83 4.45 7.80 12.83
N ARG A 84 5.70 8.26 12.93
CA ARG A 84 6.58 8.41 11.76
C ARG A 84 7.05 7.07 11.21
N ARG A 85 7.20 6.04 12.06
CA ARG A 85 7.72 4.72 11.71
C ARG A 85 6.87 3.60 12.32
N ASP A 86 7.06 2.38 11.82
CA ASP A 86 6.52 1.12 12.37
C ASP A 86 4.98 1.10 12.52
N ALA A 87 4.30 1.83 11.65
CA ALA A 87 2.86 1.94 11.60
C ALA A 87 2.31 1.34 10.31
N TYR A 88 1.44 0.33 10.45
CA TYR A 88 0.81 -0.40 9.34
C TYR A 88 -0.66 -0.74 9.67
N ASP A 89 -1.46 -1.01 8.65
CA ASP A 89 -2.87 -1.41 8.78
C ASP A 89 -3.67 -0.46 9.72
N GLY A 90 -3.52 0.88 9.56
CA GLY A 90 -4.19 1.90 10.37
C GLY A 90 -3.67 2.05 11.81
N ARG A 91 -2.81 1.16 12.27
CA ARG A 91 -2.15 1.25 13.58
C ARG A 91 -1.08 2.34 13.50
N GLY A 92 -1.12 3.29 14.39
CA GLY A 92 -0.19 4.43 14.36
C GLY A 92 -0.78 5.69 13.74
N ASN A 93 -2.10 5.74 13.61
CA ASN A 93 -2.87 6.94 13.28
C ASN A 93 -3.83 7.25 14.42
N PHE A 94 -3.96 8.52 14.78
CA PHE A 94 -4.96 9.02 15.74
C PHE A 94 -5.59 10.27 15.16
N LYS A 95 -6.92 10.22 14.93
CA LYS A 95 -7.68 11.37 14.45
C LYS A 95 -8.03 12.26 15.64
N ILE A 96 -7.54 13.50 15.63
CA ILE A 96 -7.89 14.51 16.63
C ILE A 96 -9.07 15.30 16.09
N ASN A 97 -10.23 15.18 16.74
CA ASN A 97 -11.46 15.85 16.31
C ASN A 97 -11.75 17.14 17.08
N SER A 98 -11.16 17.30 18.28
CA SER A 98 -11.35 18.49 19.13
C SER A 98 -10.13 18.72 20.03
N GLU A 99 -10.10 19.86 20.70
CA GLU A 99 -9.03 20.26 21.60
C GLU A 99 -8.86 19.28 22.78
N GLU A 100 -9.96 18.74 23.30
CA GLU A 100 -9.97 17.79 24.41
C GLU A 100 -9.25 16.48 24.08
N GLU A 101 -9.19 16.12 22.79
CA GLU A 101 -8.54 14.89 22.35
C GLU A 101 -7.01 15.03 22.18
N ILE A 102 -6.45 16.24 22.23
CA ILE A 102 -5.02 16.49 21.96
C ILE A 102 -4.13 15.69 22.91
N GLN A 103 -4.39 15.78 24.23
CA GLN A 103 -3.58 15.08 25.23
C GLN A 103 -3.68 13.56 25.08
N THR A 104 -4.89 13.07 24.85
CA THR A 104 -5.15 11.63 24.62
C THR A 104 -4.41 11.13 23.39
N GLY A 105 -4.53 11.86 22.26
CA GLY A 105 -3.86 11.52 21.01
C GLY A 105 -2.35 11.53 21.13
N TYR A 106 -1.78 12.55 21.79
CA TYR A 106 -0.33 12.63 22.00
C TYR A 106 0.19 11.46 22.86
N ASN A 107 -0.50 11.15 23.96
CA ASN A 107 -0.12 10.07 24.87
C ASN A 107 -0.31 8.67 24.27
N TYR A 108 -1.21 8.50 23.28
CA TYR A 108 -1.45 7.24 22.58
C TYR A 108 -0.13 6.65 22.00
N PHE A 109 0.75 7.50 21.53
CA PHE A 109 2.00 7.09 20.86
C PHE A 109 3.20 6.85 21.80
N LYS A 110 3.04 7.02 23.11
CA LYS A 110 4.06 6.68 24.12
C LYS A 110 5.48 7.21 23.83
N GLY A 111 5.58 8.43 23.33
CA GLY A 111 6.87 9.08 23.06
C GLY A 111 7.53 8.70 21.72
N GLN A 112 6.85 8.01 20.84
CA GLN A 112 7.33 7.78 19.46
C GLN A 112 7.45 9.11 18.68
N PRO A 113 8.38 9.22 17.72
CA PRO A 113 8.41 10.37 16.80
C PRO A 113 7.12 10.49 16.00
N LEU A 114 6.56 11.70 15.93
CA LEU A 114 5.25 11.96 15.34
C LEU A 114 5.30 13.01 14.21
N LEU A 115 4.27 13.01 13.40
CA LEU A 115 3.88 14.12 12.52
C LEU A 115 2.38 14.37 12.68
N LEU A 116 1.98 15.62 12.50
CA LEU A 116 0.57 16.00 12.35
C LEU A 116 0.31 16.32 10.87
N GLU A 117 -0.75 15.76 10.34
CA GLU A 117 -1.18 15.92 8.96
C GLU A 117 -2.57 16.54 8.92
N LYS A 118 -2.75 17.52 8.03
CA LYS A 118 -4.08 18.04 7.73
C LYS A 118 -4.98 16.92 7.27
N PHE A 119 -6.14 16.78 7.89
CA PHE A 119 -7.09 15.75 7.50
C PHE A 119 -7.56 15.94 6.06
N VAL A 120 -7.47 14.90 5.27
CA VAL A 120 -7.94 14.89 3.89
C VAL A 120 -9.33 14.30 3.85
N SER A 121 -10.31 15.10 3.45
CA SER A 121 -11.62 14.58 3.08
C SER A 121 -11.53 14.04 1.65
N PHE A 122 -11.57 12.73 1.52
CA PHE A 122 -11.51 12.04 0.24
C PHE A 122 -12.82 11.32 -0.06
N LYS A 123 -13.11 11.14 -1.34
CA LYS A 123 -14.25 10.35 -1.81
C LYS A 123 -13.88 8.91 -2.15
N MET A 124 -12.58 8.66 -2.38
CA MET A 124 -12.09 7.34 -2.77
C MET A 124 -10.61 7.19 -2.41
N GLU A 125 -10.24 6.00 -1.95
CA GLU A 125 -8.86 5.58 -1.85
C GLU A 125 -8.48 4.79 -3.10
N VAL A 126 -7.34 5.10 -3.68
CA VAL A 126 -6.83 4.47 -4.90
C VAL A 126 -5.35 4.14 -4.77
N SER A 127 -4.83 3.29 -5.61
CA SER A 127 -3.38 3.07 -5.69
C SER A 127 -2.91 2.78 -7.11
N VAL A 128 -1.64 3.12 -7.34
CA VAL A 128 -0.90 2.74 -8.54
C VAL A 128 0.27 1.86 -8.12
N ILE A 129 0.37 0.70 -8.73
CA ILE A 129 1.61 -0.09 -8.67
C ILE A 129 2.55 0.47 -9.73
N ALA A 130 3.73 0.90 -9.32
CA ALA A 130 4.75 1.43 -10.19
C ALA A 130 6.02 0.60 -10.13
N SER A 131 6.74 0.51 -11.23
CA SER A 131 8.02 -0.19 -11.34
C SER A 131 9.08 0.72 -11.92
N ARG A 132 10.32 0.56 -11.45
CA ARG A 132 11.51 1.17 -12.04
C ARG A 132 12.64 0.16 -12.04
N ASN A 133 13.29 -0.05 -13.20
CA ASN A 133 14.43 -0.93 -13.26
C ASN A 133 15.75 -0.18 -12.98
N THR A 134 16.85 -0.92 -12.83
CA THR A 134 18.18 -0.36 -12.58
C THR A 134 18.69 0.55 -13.70
N LYS A 135 18.13 0.42 -14.93
CA LYS A 135 18.41 1.28 -16.09
C LYS A 135 17.57 2.55 -16.13
N GLY A 136 16.64 2.72 -15.19
CA GLY A 136 15.76 3.89 -15.07
C GLY A 136 14.48 3.83 -15.89
N GLN A 137 14.18 2.72 -16.57
CA GLN A 137 12.89 2.52 -17.21
C GLN A 137 11.78 2.48 -16.15
N ILE A 138 10.67 3.18 -16.39
CA ILE A 138 9.52 3.25 -15.49
C ILE A 138 8.29 2.72 -16.22
N LYS A 139 7.47 1.93 -15.53
CA LYS A 139 6.12 1.54 -15.94
C LYS A 139 5.19 1.58 -14.75
N THR A 140 3.96 2.01 -15.00
CA THR A 140 2.86 2.00 -14.02
C THR A 140 1.80 1.02 -14.44
N TYR A 141 1.17 0.37 -13.47
CA TYR A 141 -0.07 -0.39 -13.71
C TYR A 141 -1.26 0.57 -13.70
N PRO A 142 -2.37 0.20 -14.34
CA PRO A 142 -3.60 0.97 -14.26
C PRO A 142 -4.01 1.25 -12.81
N LEU A 143 -4.64 2.42 -12.60
CA LEU A 143 -5.17 2.83 -11.31
C LEU A 143 -6.20 1.82 -10.80
N VAL A 144 -6.10 1.46 -9.53
CA VAL A 144 -7.07 0.60 -8.84
C VAL A 144 -7.74 1.34 -7.68
N GLU A 145 -8.99 0.99 -7.41
CA GLU A 145 -9.75 1.46 -6.26
C GLU A 145 -9.53 0.53 -5.08
N ASN A 146 -9.35 1.10 -3.89
CA ASN A 146 -9.11 0.35 -2.65
C ASN A 146 -10.24 0.62 -1.65
N ILE A 147 -10.80 -0.44 -1.09
CA ILE A 147 -11.81 -0.38 -0.04
C ILE A 147 -11.19 -0.90 1.24
N HIS A 148 -11.11 -0.04 2.25
CA HIS A 148 -10.58 -0.38 3.56
C HIS A 148 -11.72 -0.56 4.58
N GLU A 149 -11.58 -1.57 5.42
CA GLU A 149 -12.41 -1.78 6.60
C GLU A 149 -11.52 -1.71 7.84
N THR A 150 -11.84 -0.84 8.78
CA THR A 150 -11.06 -0.63 10.01
C THR A 150 -9.55 -0.36 9.76
N GLY A 151 -9.22 0.32 8.65
CA GLY A 151 -7.85 0.65 8.25
C GLY A 151 -7.09 -0.49 7.56
N ILE A 152 -7.74 -1.62 7.27
CA ILE A 152 -7.14 -2.76 6.56
C ILE A 152 -7.76 -2.88 5.17
N LEU A 153 -6.92 -2.97 4.14
CA LEU A 153 -7.38 -3.19 2.78
C LEU A 153 -8.17 -4.50 2.68
N ARG A 154 -9.44 -4.40 2.30
CA ARG A 154 -10.34 -5.54 2.08
C ARG A 154 -10.47 -5.88 0.62
N GLU A 155 -10.73 -4.89 -0.23
CA GLU A 155 -10.97 -5.08 -1.64
C GLU A 155 -10.10 -4.16 -2.48
N THR A 156 -9.65 -4.66 -3.61
CA THR A 156 -9.04 -3.85 -4.68
C THR A 156 -9.80 -4.13 -5.97
N ILE A 157 -10.31 -3.08 -6.59
CA ILE A 157 -11.07 -3.15 -7.85
C ILE A 157 -10.19 -2.64 -8.97
N ALA A 158 -9.93 -3.46 -9.95
CA ALA A 158 -9.10 -3.18 -11.11
C ALA A 158 -9.91 -3.31 -12.42
N PRO A 159 -10.04 -2.23 -13.22
CA PRO A 159 -9.57 -0.87 -12.96
C PRO A 159 -10.45 -0.11 -11.96
N ALA A 160 -9.94 1.00 -11.42
CA ALA A 160 -10.70 1.90 -10.54
C ALA A 160 -11.92 2.50 -11.25
N ARG A 161 -13.04 2.65 -10.53
CA ARG A 161 -14.29 3.25 -11.02
C ARG A 161 -14.23 4.78 -10.98
N VAL A 162 -13.32 5.34 -11.75
CA VAL A 162 -13.08 6.79 -11.83
C VAL A 162 -13.07 7.28 -13.28
N SER A 163 -13.13 8.58 -13.49
CA SER A 163 -12.96 9.17 -14.82
C SER A 163 -11.52 8.97 -15.33
N GLU A 164 -11.38 8.92 -16.66
CA GLU A 164 -10.07 8.84 -17.32
C GLU A 164 -9.12 9.98 -16.90
N ASN A 165 -9.67 11.17 -16.61
CA ASN A 165 -8.87 12.30 -16.14
C ASN A 165 -8.22 12.03 -14.78
N ILE A 166 -8.96 11.43 -13.83
CA ILE A 166 -8.43 11.04 -12.51
C ILE A 166 -7.36 9.95 -12.68
N SER A 167 -7.62 8.94 -13.52
CA SER A 167 -6.65 7.88 -13.79
C SER A 167 -5.34 8.45 -14.34
N LYS A 168 -5.42 9.30 -15.37
CA LYS A 168 -4.24 9.97 -15.94
C LYS A 168 -3.49 10.88 -14.95
N LYS A 169 -4.23 11.58 -14.06
CA LYS A 169 -3.58 12.37 -12.99
C LYS A 169 -2.78 11.46 -12.04
N ALA A 170 -3.38 10.35 -11.58
CA ALA A 170 -2.74 9.41 -10.66
C ALA A 170 -1.50 8.76 -11.29
N GLU A 171 -1.60 8.30 -12.54
CA GLU A 171 -0.48 7.70 -13.28
C GLU A 171 0.69 8.69 -13.43
N LYS A 172 0.42 9.94 -13.84
CA LYS A 172 1.46 10.98 -13.94
C LYS A 172 2.13 11.30 -12.60
N ILE A 173 1.38 11.30 -11.50
CA ILE A 173 1.93 11.50 -10.16
C ILE A 173 2.83 10.32 -9.80
N ALA A 174 2.41 9.08 -10.10
CA ALA A 174 3.20 7.89 -9.86
C ALA A 174 4.49 7.88 -10.69
N GLU A 175 4.42 8.17 -11.99
CA GLU A 175 5.59 8.27 -12.87
C GLU A 175 6.58 9.34 -12.38
N LYS A 176 6.08 10.54 -12.03
CA LYS A 176 6.90 11.60 -11.46
C LYS A 176 7.57 11.16 -10.16
N THR A 177 6.83 10.48 -9.30
CA THR A 177 7.36 9.94 -8.04
C THR A 177 8.51 8.97 -8.30
N MET A 178 8.33 8.03 -9.23
CA MET A 178 9.36 7.06 -9.59
C MET A 178 10.57 7.68 -10.29
N SER A 179 10.40 8.79 -10.99
CA SER A 179 11.51 9.50 -11.64
C SER A 179 12.47 10.14 -10.64
N VAL A 180 11.96 10.56 -9.46
CA VAL A 180 12.75 11.19 -8.39
C VAL A 180 13.20 10.18 -7.32
N LEU A 181 12.41 9.15 -7.06
CA LEU A 181 12.67 8.07 -6.11
C LEU A 181 13.50 6.98 -6.81
N LYS A 182 14.81 7.11 -6.79
CA LYS A 182 15.77 6.37 -7.64
C LYS A 182 16.00 4.88 -7.27
N GLY A 183 15.07 4.22 -6.59
CA GLY A 183 15.17 2.79 -6.30
C GLY A 183 14.70 1.91 -7.47
N ALA A 184 15.32 0.73 -7.67
CA ALA A 184 14.80 -0.27 -8.60
C ALA A 184 13.90 -1.27 -7.86
N GLY A 185 12.80 -1.68 -8.49
CA GLY A 185 11.83 -2.61 -7.92
C GLY A 185 10.39 -2.21 -8.20
N ILE A 186 9.48 -2.78 -7.44
CA ILE A 186 8.05 -2.44 -7.39
C ILE A 186 7.78 -1.50 -6.22
N PHE A 187 6.85 -0.58 -6.43
CA PHE A 187 6.36 0.37 -5.45
C PHE A 187 4.84 0.40 -5.47
N GLY A 188 4.21 0.27 -4.30
CA GLY A 188 2.79 0.55 -4.11
C GLY A 188 2.63 2.01 -3.71
N ILE A 189 1.93 2.82 -4.51
CA ILE A 189 1.69 4.24 -4.25
C ILE A 189 0.22 4.43 -3.94
N GLU A 190 -0.09 4.61 -2.66
CA GLU A 190 -1.44 4.87 -2.18
C GLU A 190 -1.79 6.35 -2.29
N MET A 191 -2.98 6.65 -2.77
CA MET A 191 -3.44 7.99 -3.05
C MET A 191 -4.88 8.20 -2.60
N PHE A 192 -5.23 9.44 -2.33
CA PHE A 192 -6.60 9.89 -2.11
C PHE A 192 -7.10 10.66 -3.33
N VAL A 193 -8.34 10.36 -3.73
CA VAL A 193 -9.11 11.21 -4.65
C VAL A 193 -10.00 12.11 -3.80
N THR A 194 -9.75 13.40 -3.83
CA THR A 194 -10.54 14.40 -3.07
C THR A 194 -11.90 14.64 -3.71
N ALA A 195 -12.78 15.36 -3.00
CA ALA A 195 -14.09 15.77 -3.53
C ALA A 195 -13.98 16.63 -4.81
N ASN A 196 -12.85 17.33 -5.00
CA ASN A 196 -12.59 18.19 -6.16
C ASN A 196 -11.87 17.47 -7.31
N ASP A 197 -11.78 16.13 -7.29
CA ASP A 197 -11.04 15.32 -8.27
C ASP A 197 -9.52 15.58 -8.29
N ASP A 198 -8.98 16.12 -7.21
CA ASP A 198 -7.54 16.17 -7.02
C ASP A 198 -7.04 14.81 -6.52
N VAL A 199 -5.83 14.46 -6.94
CA VAL A 199 -5.16 13.24 -6.53
C VAL A 199 -3.92 13.60 -5.74
N ILE A 200 -3.81 13.07 -4.52
CA ILE A 200 -2.67 13.31 -3.63
C ILE A 200 -2.14 12.00 -3.07
N ILE A 201 -0.82 11.90 -2.88
CA ILE A 201 -0.20 10.71 -2.28
C ILE A 201 -0.47 10.70 -0.77
N ASN A 202 -0.93 9.54 -0.29
CA ASN A 202 -1.00 9.20 1.12
C ASN A 202 0.32 8.58 1.60
N GLU A 203 0.72 7.45 0.98
CA GLU A 203 1.86 6.64 1.41
C GLU A 203 2.49 5.88 0.24
N ILE A 204 3.76 5.52 0.37
CA ILE A 204 4.48 4.70 -0.60
C ILE A 204 5.10 3.50 0.12
N ALA A 205 4.93 2.31 -0.46
CA ALA A 205 5.58 1.08 -0.02
C ALA A 205 6.62 0.66 -1.09
N PRO A 206 7.91 0.46 -0.73
CA PRO A 206 8.99 0.18 -1.70
C PRO A 206 9.16 -1.33 -1.94
N ARG A 207 8.08 -2.02 -2.20
CA ARG A 207 7.98 -3.48 -2.35
C ARG A 207 6.71 -3.89 -3.08
N VAL A 208 6.59 -5.18 -3.39
CA VAL A 208 5.30 -5.73 -3.82
C VAL A 208 4.22 -5.38 -2.81
N HIS A 209 3.05 -4.95 -3.32
CA HIS A 209 2.01 -4.35 -2.51
C HIS A 209 0.72 -5.17 -2.57
N ASN A 210 -0.05 -5.15 -1.48
CA ASN A 210 -1.29 -5.91 -1.38
C ASN A 210 -2.31 -5.54 -2.46
N SER A 211 -2.47 -4.24 -2.75
CA SER A 211 -3.36 -3.78 -3.83
C SER A 211 -2.91 -4.23 -5.23
N GLY A 212 -1.68 -4.70 -5.40
CA GLY A 212 -1.17 -5.26 -6.66
C GLY A 212 -1.35 -6.78 -6.80
N HIS A 213 -1.94 -7.48 -5.84
CA HIS A 213 -2.09 -8.95 -5.93
C HIS A 213 -3.05 -9.38 -7.05
N HIS A 214 -3.99 -8.52 -7.45
CA HIS A 214 -4.84 -8.75 -8.62
C HIS A 214 -4.02 -9.02 -9.89
N THR A 215 -2.82 -8.42 -10.02
CA THR A 215 -1.98 -8.51 -11.22
C THR A 215 -1.56 -9.93 -11.57
N LEU A 216 -1.65 -10.88 -10.63
CA LEU A 216 -1.35 -12.30 -10.89
C LEU A 216 -2.19 -12.89 -12.02
N GLN A 217 -3.44 -12.45 -12.14
CA GLN A 217 -4.36 -12.95 -13.17
C GLN A 217 -4.88 -11.86 -14.10
N SER A 218 -4.84 -10.60 -13.68
CA SER A 218 -5.47 -9.51 -14.43
C SER A 218 -4.52 -8.74 -15.36
N SER A 219 -3.22 -8.95 -15.26
CA SER A 219 -2.23 -8.19 -16.03
C SER A 219 -1.33 -9.11 -16.86
N GLU A 220 -0.81 -8.61 -17.99
CA GLU A 220 0.13 -9.36 -18.83
C GLU A 220 1.41 -9.76 -18.07
N THR A 221 1.90 -8.89 -17.19
CA THR A 221 3.02 -9.17 -16.28
C THR A 221 2.57 -8.90 -14.85
N SER A 222 2.73 -9.85 -13.94
CA SER A 222 2.40 -9.64 -12.54
C SER A 222 3.38 -8.68 -11.85
N GLN A 223 2.96 -8.02 -10.77
CA GLN A 223 3.88 -7.18 -9.97
C GLN A 223 5.09 -7.98 -9.45
N PHE A 224 4.95 -9.27 -9.21
CA PHE A 224 6.02 -10.13 -8.70
C PHE A 224 7.08 -10.36 -9.77
N GLU A 225 6.68 -10.73 -10.97
CA GLU A 225 7.58 -10.86 -12.12
C GLU A 225 8.22 -9.51 -12.46
N GLN A 226 7.43 -8.44 -12.45
CA GLN A 226 7.91 -7.09 -12.72
C GLN A 226 8.96 -6.64 -11.70
N HIS A 227 8.80 -7.02 -10.43
CA HIS A 227 9.79 -6.76 -9.39
C HIS A 227 11.14 -7.43 -9.72
N LEU A 228 11.10 -8.71 -10.08
CA LEU A 228 12.30 -9.44 -10.49
C LEU A 228 12.94 -8.82 -11.74
N ARG A 229 12.15 -8.49 -12.76
CA ARG A 229 12.65 -7.79 -13.94
C ARG A 229 13.34 -6.49 -13.59
N ALA A 230 12.72 -5.71 -12.69
CA ALA A 230 13.23 -4.41 -12.27
C ALA A 230 14.57 -4.52 -11.55
N ILE A 231 14.69 -5.39 -10.54
CA ILE A 231 15.92 -5.53 -9.74
C ILE A 231 17.06 -6.22 -10.49
N LEU A 232 16.73 -7.04 -11.50
CA LEU A 232 17.71 -7.71 -12.38
C LEU A 232 18.12 -6.85 -13.59
N GLY A 233 17.60 -5.63 -13.70
CA GLY A 233 17.92 -4.74 -14.83
C GLY A 233 17.41 -5.24 -16.19
N LEU A 234 16.43 -6.13 -16.19
CA LEU A 234 15.74 -6.59 -17.40
C LEU A 234 14.82 -5.50 -17.93
N GLU A 235 14.37 -5.65 -19.17
CA GLU A 235 13.30 -4.81 -19.71
C GLU A 235 12.01 -5.07 -18.94
N LEU A 236 11.31 -3.99 -18.54
CA LEU A 236 10.05 -4.11 -17.84
C LEU A 236 8.98 -4.69 -18.76
N GLY A 237 8.25 -5.67 -18.28
CA GLY A 237 7.12 -6.30 -18.98
C GLY A 237 5.93 -5.34 -19.15
N SER A 238 4.97 -5.73 -19.96
CA SER A 238 3.73 -4.95 -20.14
C SER A 238 2.90 -4.95 -18.86
N THR A 239 2.41 -3.78 -18.47
CA THR A 239 1.53 -3.58 -17.29
C THR A 239 0.05 -3.56 -17.67
N LYS A 240 -0.27 -3.92 -18.93
CA LYS A 240 -1.62 -3.88 -19.45
C LYS A 240 -2.55 -4.76 -18.63
N LEU A 241 -3.68 -4.19 -18.24
CA LEU A 241 -4.79 -4.93 -17.66
C LEU A 241 -5.49 -5.72 -18.78
N ILE A 242 -5.64 -7.03 -18.60
CA ILE A 242 -6.26 -7.94 -19.57
C ILE A 242 -7.66 -8.39 -19.14
N HIS A 243 -7.94 -8.31 -17.83
CA HIS A 243 -9.24 -8.66 -17.27
C HIS A 243 -9.63 -7.68 -16.16
N ASN A 244 -10.90 -7.28 -16.11
CA ASN A 244 -11.48 -6.69 -14.92
C ASN A 244 -11.31 -7.66 -13.75
N THR A 245 -10.95 -7.18 -12.57
CA THR A 245 -10.65 -8.09 -11.45
C THR A 245 -10.96 -7.42 -10.12
N ILE A 246 -11.48 -8.20 -9.18
CA ILE A 246 -11.60 -7.78 -7.78
C ILE A 246 -10.71 -8.70 -6.95
N MET A 247 -9.75 -8.12 -6.25
CA MET A 247 -8.99 -8.81 -5.21
C MET A 247 -9.68 -8.61 -3.87
N TYR A 248 -9.85 -9.68 -3.11
CA TYR A 248 -10.44 -9.67 -1.79
C TYR A 248 -9.51 -10.34 -0.79
N ASN A 249 -9.15 -9.63 0.29
CA ASN A 249 -8.29 -10.15 1.34
C ASN A 249 -9.05 -11.09 2.28
N ILE A 250 -8.49 -12.25 2.54
CA ILE A 250 -8.96 -13.21 3.54
C ILE A 250 -8.25 -12.91 4.85
N LEU A 251 -9.02 -12.49 5.84
CA LEU A 251 -8.51 -12.12 7.16
C LEU A 251 -8.87 -13.19 8.19
N GLY A 252 -8.02 -13.32 9.20
CA GLY A 252 -8.34 -14.12 10.37
C GLY A 252 -9.54 -13.54 11.12
N ASP A 253 -10.44 -14.42 11.53
CA ASP A 253 -11.65 -14.07 12.26
C ASP A 253 -11.30 -13.47 13.63
N SER A 254 -12.15 -12.53 14.10
CA SER A 254 -11.94 -11.83 15.37
C SER A 254 -12.24 -12.71 16.60
N SER A 255 -12.96 -13.82 16.42
CA SER A 255 -13.44 -14.68 17.50
C SER A 255 -12.37 -15.63 18.06
N PHE A 256 -11.25 -15.88 17.33
CA PHE A 256 -10.25 -16.84 17.80
C PHE A 256 -8.81 -16.53 17.36
N THR A 257 -7.87 -17.13 18.07
CA THR A 257 -6.46 -17.26 17.69
C THR A 257 -6.07 -18.73 17.77
N GLY A 258 -5.64 -19.32 16.66
CA GLY A 258 -5.32 -20.75 16.61
C GLY A 258 -5.21 -21.28 15.19
N GLU A 259 -5.10 -22.59 15.06
CA GLU A 259 -5.17 -23.28 13.79
C GLU A 259 -6.57 -23.13 13.18
N TYR A 260 -6.67 -23.21 11.87
CA TYR A 260 -7.92 -23.00 11.15
C TYR A 260 -8.12 -24.01 10.04
N LEU A 261 -9.38 -24.27 9.71
CA LEU A 261 -9.77 -25.17 8.65
C LEU A 261 -9.37 -24.61 7.27
N PRO A 262 -8.88 -25.45 6.36
CA PRO A 262 -8.59 -25.04 4.99
C PRO A 262 -9.83 -24.48 4.31
N LEU A 263 -9.67 -23.37 3.60
CA LEU A 263 -10.73 -22.83 2.75
C LEU A 263 -10.76 -23.60 1.43
N ASN A 264 -11.95 -24.00 1.01
CA ASN A 264 -12.19 -24.62 -0.30
C ASN A 264 -13.13 -23.73 -1.12
N ILE A 265 -12.54 -22.86 -1.91
CA ILE A 265 -13.26 -21.89 -2.75
C ILE A 265 -12.78 -22.11 -4.19
N SER A 266 -13.69 -22.47 -5.07
CA SER A 266 -13.42 -22.69 -6.49
C SER A 266 -14.60 -22.20 -7.35
N GLY A 267 -14.32 -21.93 -8.59
CA GLY A 267 -15.30 -21.49 -9.60
C GLY A 267 -14.61 -20.81 -10.78
N ASN A 268 -15.34 -20.58 -11.85
CA ASN A 268 -14.83 -19.88 -13.03
C ASN A 268 -14.40 -18.47 -12.67
N GLY A 269 -13.17 -18.10 -13.04
CA GLY A 269 -12.57 -16.80 -12.75
C GLY A 269 -12.30 -16.58 -11.27
N ILE A 270 -12.31 -17.62 -10.41
CA ILE A 270 -12.03 -17.51 -8.97
C ILE A 270 -10.69 -18.15 -8.66
N PHE A 271 -9.76 -17.35 -8.13
CA PHE A 271 -8.38 -17.76 -7.80
C PHE A 271 -8.09 -17.50 -6.33
N LEU A 272 -8.04 -18.59 -5.55
CA LEU A 272 -7.70 -18.54 -4.13
C LEU A 272 -6.19 -18.70 -3.93
N LYS A 273 -5.57 -17.79 -3.17
CA LYS A 273 -4.18 -17.89 -2.70
C LYS A 273 -4.12 -17.78 -1.19
N MET A 274 -3.84 -18.87 -0.51
CA MET A 274 -3.52 -18.88 0.91
C MET A 274 -2.01 -18.68 1.12
N TYR A 275 -1.62 -18.03 2.23
CA TYR A 275 -0.22 -17.70 2.55
C TYR A 275 0.46 -18.73 3.46
N ASP A 276 -0.16 -19.89 3.66
CA ASP A 276 0.33 -21.00 4.48
C ASP A 276 0.71 -20.64 5.92
N LYS A 277 0.04 -19.60 6.46
CA LYS A 277 0.20 -19.21 7.85
C LYS A 277 -0.55 -20.20 8.74
N LYS A 278 0.17 -20.95 9.57
CA LYS A 278 -0.41 -21.99 10.42
C LYS A 278 -1.44 -21.49 11.44
N ILE A 279 -1.24 -20.27 11.94
CA ILE A 279 -2.06 -19.69 13.01
C ILE A 279 -2.84 -18.49 12.49
N SER A 280 -4.16 -18.53 12.60
CA SER A 280 -5.04 -17.38 12.47
C SER A 280 -4.91 -16.48 13.71
N LYS A 281 -4.98 -15.19 13.50
CA LYS A 281 -5.15 -14.16 14.54
C LYS A 281 -6.14 -13.13 14.03
N PRO A 282 -6.87 -12.43 14.90
CA PRO A 282 -7.77 -11.36 14.50
C PRO A 282 -7.13 -10.43 13.47
N LEU A 283 -7.82 -10.23 12.34
CA LEU A 283 -7.43 -9.33 11.25
C LEU A 283 -6.10 -9.66 10.54
N ARG A 284 -5.46 -10.79 10.85
CA ARG A 284 -4.25 -11.22 10.14
C ARG A 284 -4.60 -11.61 8.71
N LYS A 285 -3.91 -11.02 7.72
CA LYS A 285 -4.04 -11.44 6.33
C LYS A 285 -3.55 -12.87 6.16
N LEU A 286 -4.44 -13.79 5.82
CA LEU A 286 -4.18 -15.23 5.67
C LEU A 286 -4.07 -15.65 4.21
N GLY A 287 -4.65 -14.87 3.32
CA GLY A 287 -4.68 -15.13 1.90
C GLY A 287 -5.40 -14.01 1.15
N HIS A 288 -5.59 -14.23 -0.13
CA HIS A 288 -6.48 -13.40 -0.96
C HIS A 288 -7.22 -14.24 -1.99
N LEU A 289 -8.31 -13.68 -2.48
CA LEU A 289 -9.11 -14.21 -3.56
C LEU A 289 -9.07 -13.20 -4.70
N ASN A 290 -8.76 -13.63 -5.93
CA ASN A 290 -8.97 -12.83 -7.13
C ASN A 290 -10.20 -13.35 -7.86
N ILE A 291 -11.16 -12.46 -8.12
CA ILE A 291 -12.32 -12.70 -8.97
C ILE A 291 -12.06 -11.98 -10.29
N VAL A 292 -11.82 -12.76 -11.31
CA VAL A 292 -11.37 -12.30 -12.63
C VAL A 292 -12.53 -12.37 -13.61
N GLY A 293 -12.75 -11.29 -14.33
CA GLY A 293 -13.78 -11.22 -15.35
C GLY A 293 -13.45 -12.07 -16.56
N GLU A 294 -14.40 -12.88 -16.96
CA GLU A 294 -14.37 -13.65 -18.21
C GLU A 294 -15.30 -12.96 -19.22
N ASN A 295 -15.01 -13.10 -20.51
CA ASN A 295 -15.91 -12.62 -21.58
C ASN A 295 -16.38 -11.15 -21.43
N ASN A 296 -15.51 -10.25 -20.96
CA ASN A 296 -15.81 -8.83 -20.71
C ASN A 296 -16.85 -8.57 -19.59
N GLU A 297 -16.95 -9.44 -18.59
CA GLU A 297 -17.75 -9.16 -17.40
C GLU A 297 -17.42 -7.78 -16.80
N SER A 298 -18.45 -7.05 -16.44
CA SER A 298 -18.35 -5.73 -15.82
C SER A 298 -17.89 -5.82 -14.37
N ILE A 299 -17.42 -4.72 -13.80
CA ILE A 299 -17.08 -4.65 -12.38
C ILE A 299 -18.30 -4.96 -11.49
N ASP A 300 -19.51 -4.54 -11.88
CA ASP A 300 -20.73 -4.78 -11.10
C ASP A 300 -21.06 -6.28 -11.04
N GLU A 301 -20.95 -7.01 -12.14
CA GLU A 301 -21.11 -8.47 -12.18
C GLU A 301 -20.07 -9.17 -11.29
N LEU A 302 -18.82 -8.69 -11.28
CA LEU A 302 -17.77 -9.23 -10.40
C LEU A 302 -18.03 -8.94 -8.93
N LEU A 303 -18.61 -7.78 -8.60
CA LEU A 303 -19.04 -7.46 -7.24
C LEU A 303 -20.16 -8.40 -6.77
N GLU A 304 -21.16 -8.66 -7.58
CA GLU A 304 -22.22 -9.64 -7.28
C GLU A 304 -21.62 -11.04 -7.05
N LYS A 305 -20.67 -11.44 -7.90
CA LYS A 305 -19.94 -12.71 -7.76
C LYS A 305 -19.15 -12.76 -6.46
N LEU A 306 -18.47 -11.66 -6.08
CA LEU A 306 -17.77 -11.54 -4.80
C LEU A 306 -18.74 -11.72 -3.63
N GLU A 307 -19.88 -11.02 -3.61
CA GLU A 307 -20.87 -11.12 -2.53
C GLU A 307 -21.36 -12.59 -2.34
N SER A 308 -21.51 -13.33 -3.42
CA SER A 308 -21.89 -14.76 -3.34
C SER A 308 -20.80 -15.66 -2.74
N VAL A 309 -19.54 -15.23 -2.82
CA VAL A 309 -18.37 -16.00 -2.35
C VAL A 309 -17.89 -15.56 -0.96
N LYS A 310 -18.12 -14.32 -0.55
CA LYS A 310 -17.71 -13.78 0.77
C LYS A 310 -18.03 -14.70 1.96
N PRO A 311 -19.22 -15.33 2.07
CA PRO A 311 -19.51 -16.23 3.18
C PRO A 311 -18.57 -17.45 3.27
N LYS A 312 -17.99 -17.88 2.14
CA LYS A 312 -17.03 -18.99 2.08
C LYS A 312 -15.61 -18.60 2.47
N THR A 313 -15.33 -17.30 2.59
CA THR A 313 -14.01 -16.78 2.99
C THR A 313 -13.85 -16.65 4.50
N ILE A 314 -14.90 -16.92 5.27
CA ILE A 314 -14.89 -16.87 6.75
C ILE A 314 -14.04 -18.02 7.27
N VAL A 315 -12.95 -17.65 7.94
CA VAL A 315 -12.01 -18.62 8.54
C VAL A 315 -12.60 -19.14 9.84
N LYS A 316 -12.63 -20.48 9.97
CA LYS A 316 -13.14 -21.16 11.17
C LYS A 316 -12.01 -21.85 11.90
N ALA A 317 -12.07 -21.90 13.23
CA ALA A 317 -11.13 -22.66 14.04
C ALA A 317 -11.09 -24.14 13.61
N SER A 318 -9.91 -24.75 13.67
CA SER A 318 -9.75 -26.20 13.69
C SER A 318 -10.03 -26.66 15.12
N ASP A 319 -10.88 -27.66 15.30
CA ASP A 319 -11.20 -28.24 16.62
C ASP A 319 -9.96 -28.77 17.34
#